data_2c184503649479a7d0f5206a2536f0cc
#
_entry.id   2c184503649479a7d0f5206a2536f0cc
#
_cell.length_a   1.000
_cell.length_b   1.000
_cell.length_c   1.000
_cell.angle_alpha   90.00
_cell.angle_beta   90.00
_cell.angle_gamma   90.00
#
_symmetry.space_group_name_H-M   'P 1'
#
loop_
_entity.id
_entity.type
_entity.pdbx_description
1 polymer ?
#
loop_
_entity_poly.entity_id
_entity_poly.type
_entity_poly.pdbx_seq_one_letter_code
_entity_poly.pdbx_strand_id
1 'polypeptide(L)'
;MAKKISRRSFIKTSVAAGGAAALLPQTLLSSRMKTRVKLGFIGTGLRGQWMLWLAAKYPEVEIPAICDIDEQMIASALKILKDAGRPEPRIYKKNEEDFRTMLDNETLDGVYIATPWEWHHPMAIAAMNNGIHVGTEVPAALTVKECWDLVNVSEKTDKFCMIMENVCYRRDIMAVLNMVRKNMFGELLHCQGGYQHDLRHVKFNDGINPYGGGVEFGEKGFSEAKWRTQHSIDRNGDLYPTHGLGPVSPMLDINRGNRMLHLTSTATQSRGLHKYIVDKGGKDHPNAAIDFKCGDIVTTVIKCAQGQTIMLSHDTNSPRPYSLNFRVQGTQGIWQKDARSIYIEGVSKEEHRWEEEDQYLAEYDHPLWKRFEDQAEGSGHGGMDFFILRAFIEALKGAEPILDVYDAASMSVVSPLSEKSIRLGSAAVKVPDFTRGKWKDNAPIFGTNDYI
;
A
#
# COMPACT_ATOMS: atom_id res chain seq x y z
N MET A 1 44.23 29.04 37.23
CA MET A 1 44.64 29.52 35.88
C MET A 1 44.60 28.36 34.91
N ALA A 2 43.55 28.23 34.13
CA ALA A 2 43.40 27.17 33.15
C ALA A 2 43.98 27.62 31.79
N LYS A 3 45.00 26.92 31.29
CA LYS A 3 45.64 27.18 30.01
C LYS A 3 44.65 26.76 28.89
N LYS A 4 44.24 27.73 28.05
CA LYS A 4 43.51 27.51 26.81
C LYS A 4 44.40 26.78 25.79
N ILE A 5 44.00 25.57 25.42
CA ILE A 5 44.62 24.78 24.33
C ILE A 5 44.12 25.37 23.00
N SER A 6 45.02 25.81 22.11
CA SER A 6 44.68 26.39 20.82
C SER A 6 44.35 25.30 19.78
N ARG A 7 43.46 25.61 18.83
CA ARG A 7 43.05 24.67 17.74
C ARG A 7 44.23 24.13 16.90
N ARG A 8 45.37 24.80 16.89
CA ARG A 8 46.60 24.35 16.19
C ARG A 8 47.38 23.26 16.91
N SER A 9 47.23 23.10 18.25
CA SER A 9 47.90 22.02 18.98
C SER A 9 47.12 20.71 18.93
N PHE A 10 45.79 20.79 18.71
CA PHE A 10 44.95 19.60 18.55
C PHE A 10 45.23 18.87 17.22
N ILE A 11 45.51 19.61 16.13
CA ILE A 11 45.78 19.01 14.82
C ILE A 11 47.17 18.36 14.75
N LYS A 12 48.15 18.79 15.55
CA LYS A 12 49.49 18.19 15.55
C LYS A 12 49.63 16.91 16.36
N THR A 13 48.71 16.63 17.28
CA THR A 13 48.73 15.41 18.09
C THR A 13 47.94 14.26 17.46
N SER A 14 47.12 14.54 16.44
CA SER A 14 46.34 13.53 15.72
C SER A 14 47.08 12.84 14.56
N VAL A 15 48.29 13.30 14.22
CA VAL A 15 49.08 12.77 13.09
C VAL A 15 50.14 11.76 13.52
N ALA A 16 50.38 11.58 14.82
CA ALA A 16 51.41 10.66 15.31
C ALA A 16 50.90 9.34 15.87
N ALA A 17 49.58 9.05 15.80
CA ALA A 17 48.97 7.81 16.23
C ALA A 17 48.30 7.00 15.12
N GLY A 18 48.67 7.28 13.86
CA GLY A 18 48.07 6.69 12.66
C GLY A 18 48.94 5.66 11.95
N GLY A 19 49.51 4.70 12.69
CA GLY A 19 50.36 3.68 12.11
C GLY A 19 50.07 2.29 12.61
N ALA A 20 48.84 1.80 12.55
CA ALA A 20 48.43 0.41 12.52
C ALA A 20 46.90 0.31 12.36
N ALA A 21 46.34 0.92 11.32
CA ALA A 21 45.03 0.49 10.82
C ALA A 21 45.29 -0.86 10.13
N ALA A 22 45.04 -1.94 10.85
CA ALA A 22 44.86 -3.24 10.25
C ALA A 22 43.89 -3.09 9.08
N LEU A 23 44.35 -3.39 7.88
CA LEU A 23 43.54 -3.65 6.71
C LEU A 23 42.63 -4.83 7.04
N LEU A 24 41.52 -4.57 7.72
CA LEU A 24 40.36 -5.44 7.63
C LEU A 24 39.99 -5.44 6.15
N PRO A 25 39.97 -6.58 5.49
CA PRO A 25 39.36 -6.65 4.18
C PRO A 25 37.92 -6.23 4.41
N GLN A 26 37.55 -5.02 3.95
CA GLN A 26 36.18 -4.78 3.55
C GLN A 26 35.89 -5.80 2.45
N THR A 27 35.52 -7.00 2.84
CA THR A 27 34.64 -7.82 2.03
C THR A 27 33.32 -7.04 1.99
N LEU A 28 33.32 -6.02 1.14
CA LEU A 28 32.13 -5.62 0.42
C LEU A 28 31.62 -6.90 -0.23
N LEU A 29 30.81 -7.67 0.50
CA LEU A 29 29.76 -8.47 -0.06
C LEU A 29 28.83 -7.47 -0.75
N SER A 30 29.26 -6.91 -1.89
CA SER A 30 28.33 -6.53 -2.91
C SER A 30 27.68 -7.84 -3.30
N SER A 31 26.58 -8.18 -2.66
CA SER A 31 25.67 -9.19 -3.15
C SER A 31 25.40 -8.78 -4.60
N ARG A 32 25.97 -9.56 -5.55
CA ARG A 32 25.83 -9.27 -6.96
C ARG A 32 24.34 -9.25 -7.23
N MET A 33 23.78 -8.04 -7.48
CA MET A 33 22.35 -7.89 -7.73
C MET A 33 21.93 -8.93 -8.78
N LYS A 34 20.84 -9.64 -8.51
CA LYS A 34 20.32 -10.62 -9.46
C LYS A 34 19.95 -9.90 -10.77
N THR A 35 20.31 -10.49 -11.89
CA THR A 35 19.94 -9.93 -13.20
C THR A 35 18.58 -10.42 -13.68
N ARG A 36 18.06 -11.51 -13.09
CA ARG A 36 16.76 -12.10 -13.37
C ARG A 36 16.09 -12.52 -12.07
N VAL A 37 14.77 -12.52 -12.06
CA VAL A 37 13.94 -12.94 -10.92
C VAL A 37 12.86 -13.91 -11.37
N LYS A 38 12.59 -14.91 -10.53
CA LYS A 38 11.50 -15.88 -10.70
C LYS A 38 10.34 -15.49 -9.82
N LEU A 39 9.25 -15.04 -10.44
CA LEU A 39 8.07 -14.52 -9.78
C LEU A 39 6.87 -15.45 -9.98
N GLY A 40 6.35 -16.02 -8.90
CA GLY A 40 5.09 -16.77 -8.90
C GLY A 40 3.90 -15.84 -8.67
N PHE A 41 2.74 -16.18 -9.22
CA PHE A 41 1.50 -15.45 -8.99
C PHE A 41 0.48 -16.34 -8.27
N ILE A 42 -0.08 -15.82 -7.15
CA ILE A 42 -1.15 -16.46 -6.40
C ILE A 42 -2.37 -15.53 -6.47
N GLY A 43 -3.43 -16.00 -7.13
CA GLY A 43 -4.59 -15.20 -7.51
C GLY A 43 -4.39 -14.55 -8.89
N THR A 44 -5.14 -15.03 -9.87
CA THR A 44 -5.16 -14.53 -11.26
C THR A 44 -6.52 -13.92 -11.62
N GLY A 45 -7.22 -13.37 -10.60
CA GLY A 45 -8.42 -12.53 -10.80
C GLY A 45 -8.06 -11.23 -11.53
N LEU A 46 -9.00 -10.27 -11.59
CA LEU A 46 -8.81 -9.04 -12.37
C LEU A 46 -7.51 -8.31 -12.01
N ARG A 47 -7.23 -8.16 -10.72
CA ARG A 47 -6.00 -7.49 -10.26
C ARG A 47 -4.76 -8.30 -10.58
N GLY A 48 -4.78 -9.62 -10.32
CA GLY A 48 -3.67 -10.52 -10.62
C GLY A 48 -3.35 -10.55 -12.11
N GLN A 49 -4.35 -10.60 -13.00
CA GLN A 49 -4.18 -10.55 -14.46
C GLN A 49 -3.50 -9.26 -14.90
N TRP A 50 -3.90 -8.12 -14.33
CA TRP A 50 -3.30 -6.84 -14.68
C TRP A 50 -1.82 -6.80 -14.32
N MET A 51 -1.48 -7.22 -13.11
CA MET A 51 -0.08 -7.23 -12.65
C MET A 51 0.75 -8.30 -13.38
N LEU A 52 0.14 -9.43 -13.72
CA LEU A 52 0.76 -10.46 -14.56
C LEU A 52 1.11 -9.94 -15.97
N TRP A 53 0.15 -9.23 -16.60
CA TRP A 53 0.37 -8.59 -17.88
C TRP A 53 1.51 -7.57 -17.84
N LEU A 54 1.55 -6.78 -16.76
CA LEU A 54 2.62 -5.80 -16.56
C LEU A 54 3.96 -6.48 -16.31
N ALA A 55 4.03 -7.52 -15.45
CA ALA A 55 5.22 -8.29 -15.16
C ALA A 55 5.74 -9.01 -16.42
N ALA A 56 4.86 -9.46 -17.31
CA ALA A 56 5.24 -10.10 -18.56
C ALA A 56 5.96 -9.15 -19.53
N LYS A 57 5.93 -7.84 -19.33
CA LYS A 57 6.71 -6.87 -20.13
C LYS A 57 8.17 -6.74 -19.68
N TYR A 58 8.52 -7.21 -18.50
CA TYR A 58 9.89 -7.13 -17.97
C TYR A 58 10.70 -8.35 -18.43
N PRO A 59 11.70 -8.21 -19.31
CA PRO A 59 12.46 -9.35 -19.86
C PRO A 59 13.25 -10.13 -18.79
N GLU A 60 13.57 -9.46 -17.68
CA GLU A 60 14.27 -10.06 -16.55
C GLU A 60 13.35 -10.84 -15.59
N VAL A 61 12.02 -10.76 -15.75
CA VAL A 61 11.08 -11.52 -14.91
C VAL A 61 10.72 -12.83 -15.61
N GLU A 62 10.98 -13.94 -14.94
CA GLU A 62 10.47 -15.27 -15.29
C GLU A 62 9.22 -15.56 -14.45
N ILE A 63 8.20 -16.14 -15.08
CA ILE A 63 6.94 -16.49 -14.41
C ILE A 63 6.77 -18.01 -14.51
N PRO A 64 7.40 -18.78 -13.61
CA PRO A 64 7.40 -20.24 -13.72
C PRO A 64 6.12 -20.90 -13.27
N ALA A 65 5.31 -20.24 -12.41
CA ALA A 65 4.11 -20.81 -11.84
C ALA A 65 3.02 -19.78 -11.57
N ILE A 66 1.76 -20.21 -11.70
CA ILE A 66 0.56 -19.50 -11.27
C ILE A 66 -0.32 -20.43 -10.44
N CYS A 67 -1.03 -19.85 -9.45
CA CYS A 67 -1.99 -20.56 -8.62
C CYS A 67 -3.32 -19.80 -8.58
N ASP A 68 -4.41 -20.46 -8.95
CA ASP A 68 -5.78 -19.98 -8.82
C ASP A 68 -6.74 -21.16 -8.83
N ILE A 69 -7.92 -21.04 -8.23
CA ILE A 69 -8.96 -22.06 -8.21
C ILE A 69 -10.02 -21.87 -9.32
N ASP A 70 -10.05 -20.69 -9.93
CA ASP A 70 -11.02 -20.34 -10.98
C ASP A 70 -10.41 -20.61 -12.37
N GLU A 71 -10.96 -21.60 -13.06
CA GLU A 71 -10.46 -22.02 -14.39
C GLU A 71 -10.57 -20.92 -15.45
N GLN A 72 -11.57 -20.04 -15.34
CA GLN A 72 -11.73 -18.92 -16.27
C GLN A 72 -10.63 -17.86 -16.05
N MET A 73 -10.27 -17.60 -14.79
CA MET A 73 -9.20 -16.67 -14.44
C MET A 73 -7.83 -17.24 -14.88
N ILE A 74 -7.61 -18.53 -14.70
CA ILE A 74 -6.41 -19.22 -15.19
C ILE A 74 -6.32 -19.13 -16.72
N ALA A 75 -7.39 -19.43 -17.44
CA ALA A 75 -7.40 -19.35 -18.91
C ALA A 75 -7.06 -17.94 -19.41
N SER A 76 -7.59 -16.91 -18.75
CA SER A 76 -7.27 -15.50 -19.04
C SER A 76 -5.81 -15.18 -18.78
N ALA A 77 -5.24 -15.64 -17.67
CA ALA A 77 -3.82 -15.47 -17.33
C ALA A 77 -2.89 -16.15 -18.36
N LEU A 78 -3.21 -17.37 -18.76
CA LEU A 78 -2.47 -18.08 -19.79
C LEU A 78 -2.50 -17.36 -21.14
N LYS A 79 -3.66 -16.80 -21.51
CA LYS A 79 -3.78 -16.00 -22.72
C LYS A 79 -2.87 -14.76 -22.65
N ILE A 80 -2.84 -14.06 -21.53
CA ILE A 80 -1.97 -12.88 -21.32
C ILE A 80 -0.50 -13.26 -21.54
N LEU A 81 -0.03 -14.35 -20.94
CA LEU A 81 1.35 -14.81 -21.07
C LEU A 81 1.69 -15.24 -22.51
N LYS A 82 0.77 -15.96 -23.16
CA LYS A 82 0.92 -16.37 -24.56
C LYS A 82 1.00 -15.16 -25.50
N ASP A 83 0.12 -14.18 -25.33
CA ASP A 83 0.11 -12.97 -26.15
C ASP A 83 1.38 -12.12 -25.94
N ALA A 84 1.99 -12.19 -24.75
CA ALA A 84 3.27 -11.57 -24.43
C ALA A 84 4.50 -12.43 -24.87
N GLY A 85 4.30 -13.58 -25.52
CA GLY A 85 5.37 -14.48 -25.96
C GLY A 85 6.12 -15.14 -24.81
N ARG A 86 5.49 -15.29 -23.63
CA ARG A 86 6.09 -15.91 -22.46
C ARG A 86 5.86 -17.43 -22.44
N PRO A 87 6.81 -18.20 -21.86
CA PRO A 87 6.60 -19.63 -21.64
C PRO A 87 5.34 -19.88 -20.80
N GLU A 88 4.67 -21.00 -21.04
CA GLU A 88 3.54 -21.44 -20.24
C GLU A 88 4.00 -21.82 -18.83
N PRO A 89 3.42 -21.23 -17.77
CA PRO A 89 3.79 -21.54 -16.40
C PRO A 89 3.19 -22.87 -15.95
N ARG A 90 3.73 -23.47 -14.89
CA ARG A 90 3.05 -24.54 -14.18
C ARG A 90 1.82 -24.01 -13.47
N ILE A 91 0.71 -24.75 -13.52
CA ILE A 91 -0.57 -24.35 -12.96
C ILE A 91 -0.86 -25.16 -11.69
N TYR A 92 -1.24 -24.46 -10.63
CA TYR A 92 -1.67 -25.03 -9.36
C TYR A 92 -3.14 -24.60 -9.14
N LYS A 93 -4.09 -25.59 -9.14
CA LYS A 93 -5.53 -25.31 -9.14
C LYS A 93 -6.38 -26.36 -8.43
N LYS A 94 -5.76 -27.24 -7.66
CA LYS A 94 -6.43 -28.38 -7.08
C LYS A 94 -7.48 -28.00 -6.03
N ASN A 95 -7.17 -27.03 -5.20
CA ASN A 95 -8.04 -26.46 -4.15
C ASN A 95 -7.45 -25.15 -3.63
N GLU A 96 -8.11 -24.52 -2.67
CA GLU A 96 -7.69 -23.25 -2.06
C GLU A 96 -6.31 -23.30 -1.39
N GLU A 97 -5.83 -24.48 -0.98
CA GLU A 97 -4.51 -24.69 -0.34
C GLU A 97 -3.40 -25.10 -1.34
N ASP A 98 -3.69 -25.20 -2.64
CA ASP A 98 -2.71 -25.67 -3.64
C ASP A 98 -1.55 -24.68 -3.85
N PHE A 99 -1.70 -23.45 -3.38
CA PHE A 99 -0.58 -22.50 -3.29
C PHE A 99 0.57 -23.06 -2.44
N ARG A 100 0.32 -23.89 -1.42
CA ARG A 100 1.37 -24.54 -0.63
C ARG A 100 2.18 -25.52 -1.49
N THR A 101 1.47 -26.31 -2.30
CA THR A 101 2.13 -27.23 -3.25
C THR A 101 3.00 -26.45 -4.25
N MET A 102 2.55 -25.28 -4.72
CA MET A 102 3.35 -24.39 -5.57
C MET A 102 4.61 -23.92 -4.84
N LEU A 103 4.46 -23.42 -3.61
CA LEU A 103 5.58 -22.90 -2.82
C LEU A 103 6.61 -23.98 -2.47
N ASP A 104 6.17 -25.23 -2.26
CA ASP A 104 7.04 -26.37 -1.94
C ASP A 104 7.80 -26.90 -3.17
N ASN A 105 7.18 -26.82 -4.37
CA ASN A 105 7.72 -27.45 -5.58
C ASN A 105 8.51 -26.48 -6.48
N GLU A 106 8.27 -25.16 -6.37
CA GLU A 106 8.86 -24.18 -7.27
C GLU A 106 10.04 -23.44 -6.62
N THR A 107 11.05 -23.20 -7.42
CA THR A 107 12.16 -22.32 -7.01
C THR A 107 11.80 -20.88 -7.39
N LEU A 108 11.34 -20.09 -6.44
CA LEU A 108 10.89 -18.72 -6.64
C LEU A 108 11.76 -17.74 -5.84
N ASP A 109 12.00 -16.56 -6.41
CA ASP A 109 12.59 -15.43 -5.69
C ASP A 109 11.51 -14.68 -4.91
N GLY A 110 10.31 -14.58 -5.47
CA GLY A 110 9.16 -13.95 -4.86
C GLY A 110 7.84 -14.47 -5.37
N VAL A 111 6.77 -14.16 -4.63
CA VAL A 111 5.39 -14.35 -5.06
C VAL A 111 4.62 -13.04 -5.00
N TYR A 112 3.74 -12.84 -5.98
CA TYR A 112 2.75 -11.78 -5.99
C TYR A 112 1.40 -12.36 -5.60
N ILE A 113 0.78 -11.82 -4.53
CA ILE A 113 -0.49 -12.31 -3.96
C ILE A 113 -1.60 -11.30 -4.26
N ALA A 114 -2.62 -11.73 -5.01
CA ALA A 114 -3.79 -10.93 -5.39
C ALA A 114 -5.09 -11.74 -5.28
N THR A 115 -5.29 -12.37 -4.16
CA THR A 115 -6.44 -13.20 -3.79
C THR A 115 -7.49 -12.40 -3.01
N PRO A 116 -8.62 -12.96 -2.56
CA PRO A 116 -9.46 -12.37 -1.53
C PRO A 116 -8.67 -12.04 -0.26
N TRP A 117 -9.10 -11.01 0.47
CA TRP A 117 -8.33 -10.42 1.58
C TRP A 117 -7.95 -11.40 2.69
N GLU A 118 -8.83 -12.34 3.01
CA GLU A 118 -8.61 -13.37 4.03
C GLU A 118 -7.46 -14.33 3.70
N TRP A 119 -7.07 -14.41 2.44
CA TRP A 119 -5.99 -15.28 1.97
C TRP A 119 -4.62 -14.58 1.91
N HIS A 120 -4.55 -13.24 1.96
CA HIS A 120 -3.27 -12.53 1.88
C HIS A 120 -2.30 -12.96 2.98
N HIS A 121 -2.75 -12.93 4.23
CA HIS A 121 -1.93 -13.32 5.38
C HIS A 121 -1.45 -14.78 5.33
N PRO A 122 -2.32 -15.82 5.23
CA PRO A 122 -1.85 -17.21 5.24
C PRO A 122 -0.91 -17.54 4.08
N MET A 123 -1.13 -16.95 2.90
CA MET A 123 -0.27 -17.13 1.74
C MET A 123 1.09 -16.45 1.94
N ALA A 124 1.12 -15.22 2.47
CA ALA A 124 2.35 -14.51 2.77
C ALA A 124 3.20 -15.25 3.82
N ILE A 125 2.57 -15.75 4.90
CA ILE A 125 3.26 -16.54 5.94
C ILE A 125 3.85 -17.83 5.35
N ALA A 126 3.09 -18.55 4.51
CA ALA A 126 3.58 -19.77 3.89
C ALA A 126 4.78 -19.49 2.96
N ALA A 127 4.70 -18.44 2.13
CA ALA A 127 5.78 -18.06 1.24
C ALA A 127 7.06 -17.70 1.99
N MET A 128 6.99 -16.84 3.01
CA MET A 128 8.16 -16.45 3.79
C MET A 128 8.78 -17.64 4.54
N ASN A 129 7.97 -18.55 5.09
CA ASN A 129 8.48 -19.78 5.72
C ASN A 129 9.17 -20.73 4.72
N ASN A 130 8.81 -20.70 3.43
CA ASN A 130 9.47 -21.41 2.34
C ASN A 130 10.69 -20.64 1.77
N GLY A 131 11.12 -19.55 2.41
CA GLY A 131 12.27 -18.77 1.98
C GLY A 131 12.02 -17.88 0.77
N ILE A 132 10.77 -17.55 0.47
CA ILE A 132 10.32 -16.78 -0.71
C ILE A 132 9.86 -15.39 -0.24
N HIS A 133 10.29 -14.33 -0.94
CA HIS A 133 9.85 -12.98 -0.70
C HIS A 133 8.41 -12.74 -1.17
N VAL A 134 7.73 -11.78 -0.59
CA VAL A 134 6.30 -11.54 -0.83
C VAL A 134 6.03 -10.11 -1.28
N GLY A 135 5.27 -9.96 -2.36
CA GLY A 135 4.48 -8.78 -2.68
C GLY A 135 3.01 -9.10 -2.49
N THR A 136 2.34 -8.46 -1.55
CA THR A 136 0.91 -8.71 -1.29
C THR A 136 0.06 -7.50 -1.59
N GLU A 137 -1.08 -7.72 -2.23
CA GLU A 137 -2.11 -6.70 -2.40
C GLU A 137 -2.69 -6.25 -1.07
N VAL A 138 -3.40 -5.17 -1.10
CA VAL A 138 -3.94 -4.48 0.08
C VAL A 138 -5.35 -4.94 0.45
N PRO A 139 -5.66 -5.05 1.75
CA PRO A 139 -4.79 -4.99 2.92
C PRO A 139 -3.96 -6.27 3.08
N ALA A 140 -2.77 -6.19 3.66
CA ALA A 140 -1.91 -7.36 3.87
C ALA A 140 -2.42 -8.30 4.98
N ALA A 141 -3.25 -7.78 5.89
CA ALA A 141 -3.80 -8.50 7.04
C ALA A 141 -5.15 -7.90 7.48
N LEU A 142 -6.00 -8.71 8.10
CA LEU A 142 -7.34 -8.32 8.56
C LEU A 142 -7.47 -8.20 10.08
N THR A 143 -6.51 -8.72 10.84
CA THR A 143 -6.51 -8.70 12.30
C THR A 143 -5.19 -8.18 12.86
N VAL A 144 -5.21 -7.67 14.10
CA VAL A 144 -3.98 -7.24 14.80
C VAL A 144 -2.99 -8.40 14.96
N LYS A 145 -3.49 -9.62 15.18
CA LYS A 145 -2.65 -10.81 15.29
C LYS A 145 -1.93 -11.10 13.98
N GLU A 146 -2.64 -11.07 12.86
CA GLU A 146 -2.06 -11.30 11.54
C GLU A 146 -1.00 -10.26 11.19
N CYS A 147 -1.20 -8.98 11.56
CA CYS A 147 -0.17 -7.94 11.40
C CYS A 147 1.11 -8.31 12.15
N TRP A 148 1.00 -8.80 13.40
CA TRP A 148 2.15 -9.28 14.16
C TRP A 148 2.77 -10.55 13.58
N ASP A 149 1.97 -11.48 13.09
CA ASP A 149 2.46 -12.70 12.46
C ASP A 149 3.32 -12.37 11.22
N LEU A 150 2.88 -11.43 10.36
CA LEU A 150 3.67 -10.97 9.21
C LEU A 150 5.04 -10.44 9.64
N VAL A 151 5.07 -9.54 10.63
CA VAL A 151 6.31 -8.96 11.15
C VAL A 151 7.22 -10.04 11.75
N ASN A 152 6.67 -10.91 12.61
CA ASN A 152 7.44 -11.95 13.29
C ASN A 152 8.05 -12.95 12.31
N VAL A 153 7.30 -13.36 11.28
CA VAL A 153 7.78 -14.31 10.28
C VAL A 153 8.80 -13.66 9.36
N SER A 154 8.57 -12.44 8.91
CA SER A 154 9.53 -11.68 8.11
C SER A 154 10.87 -11.53 8.84
N GLU A 155 10.86 -11.09 10.10
CA GLU A 155 12.09 -10.96 10.92
C GLU A 155 12.77 -12.32 11.17
N LYS A 156 12.00 -13.40 11.37
CA LYS A 156 12.54 -14.75 11.63
C LYS A 156 13.19 -15.37 10.40
N THR A 157 12.60 -15.17 9.24
CA THR A 157 13.01 -15.84 7.98
C THR A 157 13.96 -15.00 7.14
N ASP A 158 14.15 -13.72 7.49
CA ASP A 158 14.86 -12.73 6.66
C ASP A 158 14.26 -12.62 5.24
N LYS A 159 12.93 -12.76 5.17
CA LYS A 159 12.16 -12.57 3.93
C LYS A 159 11.24 -11.39 4.07
N PHE A 160 11.32 -10.46 3.13
CA PHE A 160 10.44 -9.30 3.17
C PHE A 160 9.02 -9.65 2.72
N CYS A 161 8.06 -8.94 3.30
CA CYS A 161 6.69 -8.85 2.82
C CYS A 161 6.43 -7.37 2.46
N MET A 162 6.44 -7.06 1.17
CA MET A 162 6.18 -5.72 0.66
C MET A 162 4.68 -5.57 0.39
N ILE A 163 4.08 -4.52 0.95
CA ILE A 163 2.69 -4.18 0.62
C ILE A 163 2.64 -3.44 -0.71
N MET A 164 1.77 -3.88 -1.61
CA MET A 164 1.68 -3.36 -2.98
C MET A 164 0.74 -2.15 -3.09
N GLU A 165 0.93 -1.17 -2.19
CA GLU A 165 0.12 0.06 -2.15
C GLU A 165 0.55 1.03 -3.25
N ASN A 166 -0.10 0.92 -4.40
CA ASN A 166 0.24 1.65 -5.62
C ASN A 166 -0.05 3.16 -5.53
N VAL A 167 -1.02 3.59 -4.70
CA VAL A 167 -1.42 5.01 -4.62
C VAL A 167 -0.28 5.88 -4.06
N CYS A 168 0.69 5.30 -3.35
CA CYS A 168 1.90 6.01 -2.96
C CYS A 168 2.65 6.61 -4.15
N TYR A 169 2.53 6.01 -5.33
CA TYR A 169 3.18 6.47 -6.57
C TYR A 169 2.32 7.38 -7.44
N ARG A 170 1.17 7.80 -6.98
CA ARG A 170 0.36 8.75 -7.73
C ARG A 170 1.15 10.03 -7.98
N ARG A 171 1.16 10.52 -9.23
CA ARG A 171 2.07 11.62 -9.65
C ARG A 171 1.93 12.87 -8.79
N ASP A 172 0.70 13.32 -8.54
CA ASP A 172 0.42 14.47 -7.69
C ASP A 172 0.88 14.25 -6.23
N ILE A 173 0.69 13.04 -5.69
CA ILE A 173 1.16 12.65 -4.36
C ILE A 173 2.68 12.67 -4.29
N MET A 174 3.36 12.15 -5.30
CA MET A 174 4.82 12.16 -5.38
C MET A 174 5.38 13.60 -5.50
N ALA A 175 4.68 14.46 -6.26
CA ALA A 175 5.04 15.89 -6.33
C ALA A 175 4.89 16.57 -4.96
N VAL A 176 3.78 16.31 -4.24
CA VAL A 176 3.57 16.85 -2.89
C VAL A 176 4.59 16.28 -1.90
N LEU A 177 4.92 14.99 -1.98
CA LEU A 177 6.00 14.41 -1.17
C LEU A 177 7.35 15.12 -1.43
N ASN A 178 7.68 15.42 -2.70
CA ASN A 178 8.86 16.18 -3.05
C ASN A 178 8.83 17.60 -2.45
N MET A 179 7.66 18.27 -2.43
CA MET A 179 7.46 19.56 -1.76
C MET A 179 7.66 19.45 -0.24
N VAL A 180 7.13 18.39 0.39
CA VAL A 180 7.36 18.10 1.81
C VAL A 180 8.84 17.91 2.11
N ARG A 181 9.54 17.11 1.31
CA ARG A 181 11.00 16.88 1.44
C ARG A 181 11.83 18.16 1.25
N LYS A 182 11.30 19.14 0.50
CA LYS A 182 11.88 20.48 0.34
C LYS A 182 11.44 21.47 1.41
N ASN A 183 10.72 21.00 2.43
CA ASN A 183 10.24 21.80 3.56
C ASN A 183 9.32 22.98 3.18
N MET A 184 8.58 22.86 2.06
CA MET A 184 7.71 23.95 1.59
C MET A 184 6.48 24.16 2.49
N PHE A 185 6.03 23.12 3.18
CA PHE A 185 4.91 23.20 4.13
C PHE A 185 5.36 23.55 5.55
N GLY A 186 6.67 23.68 5.81
CA GLY A 186 7.24 23.80 7.15
C GLY A 186 7.03 22.50 7.96
N GLU A 187 6.87 22.61 9.28
CA GLU A 187 6.56 21.48 10.14
C GLU A 187 5.15 20.96 9.84
N LEU A 188 5.03 19.69 9.48
CA LEU A 188 3.73 19.09 9.20
C LEU A 188 2.89 18.94 10.48
N LEU A 189 1.64 19.33 10.40
CA LEU A 189 0.68 19.32 11.50
C LEU A 189 -0.43 18.29 11.29
N HIS A 190 -0.91 18.19 10.04
CA HIS A 190 -2.07 17.38 9.70
C HIS A 190 -1.98 16.84 8.28
N CYS A 191 -2.29 15.56 8.12
CA CYS A 191 -2.54 14.95 6.83
C CYS A 191 -3.94 14.33 6.81
N GLN A 192 -4.52 14.29 5.61
CA GLN A 192 -5.81 13.66 5.38
C GLN A 192 -5.71 12.77 4.15
N GLY A 193 -6.44 11.65 4.16
CA GLY A 193 -6.61 10.75 3.03
C GLY A 193 -7.85 9.89 3.21
N GLY A 194 -8.10 8.97 2.29
CA GLY A 194 -9.24 8.09 2.42
C GLY A 194 -9.41 7.19 1.20
N TYR A 195 -10.44 6.36 1.24
CA TYR A 195 -10.91 5.61 0.09
C TYR A 195 -12.40 5.88 -0.09
N GLN A 196 -12.68 6.86 -0.94
CA GLN A 196 -14.01 7.35 -1.22
C GLN A 196 -14.34 7.02 -2.68
N HIS A 197 -14.93 5.86 -2.90
CA HIS A 197 -15.16 5.27 -4.22
C HIS A 197 -16.49 4.53 -4.24
N ASP A 198 -17.40 4.89 -5.11
CA ASP A 198 -18.64 4.14 -5.28
C ASP A 198 -18.34 2.72 -5.79
N LEU A 199 -18.31 1.76 -4.88
CA LEU A 199 -18.05 0.35 -5.19
C LEU A 199 -19.32 -0.51 -5.23
N ARG A 200 -20.52 0.09 -5.27
CA ARG A 200 -21.76 -0.69 -5.29
C ARG A 200 -21.83 -1.62 -6.51
N HIS A 201 -21.34 -1.17 -7.66
CA HIS A 201 -21.24 -1.97 -8.89
C HIS A 201 -20.10 -3.02 -8.89
N VAL A 202 -19.18 -2.94 -7.93
CA VAL A 202 -18.15 -3.96 -7.68
C VAL A 202 -18.64 -4.99 -6.67
N LYS A 203 -19.36 -4.53 -5.63
CA LYS A 203 -19.93 -5.37 -4.58
C LYS A 203 -21.11 -6.18 -5.06
N PHE A 204 -21.83 -5.69 -6.08
CA PHE A 204 -22.98 -6.33 -6.67
C PHE A 204 -22.87 -6.33 -8.19
N ASN A 205 -23.24 -7.44 -8.83
CA ASN A 205 -23.27 -7.55 -10.29
C ASN A 205 -24.34 -8.54 -10.78
N ASP A 206 -24.31 -8.88 -12.06
CA ASP A 206 -25.25 -9.80 -12.70
C ASP A 206 -24.84 -11.28 -12.56
N GLY A 207 -23.76 -11.58 -11.85
CA GLY A 207 -23.20 -12.93 -11.73
C GLY A 207 -22.38 -13.40 -12.93
N ILE A 208 -22.23 -12.58 -13.97
CA ILE A 208 -21.56 -12.91 -15.23
C ILE A 208 -20.40 -11.94 -15.49
N ASN A 209 -20.62 -10.64 -15.28
CA ASN A 209 -19.67 -9.58 -15.58
C ASN A 209 -19.24 -8.86 -14.30
N PRO A 210 -17.96 -8.49 -14.13
CA PRO A 210 -17.46 -7.89 -12.90
C PRO A 210 -18.09 -6.52 -12.58
N TYR A 211 -18.58 -5.82 -13.60
CA TYR A 211 -19.24 -4.51 -13.50
C TYR A 211 -20.63 -4.52 -14.14
N GLY A 212 -21.19 -5.69 -14.37
CA GLY A 212 -22.54 -5.87 -14.88
C GLY A 212 -23.59 -5.32 -13.91
N GLY A 213 -24.64 -4.70 -14.44
CA GLY A 213 -25.75 -4.24 -13.61
C GLY A 213 -26.44 -5.43 -12.93
N GLY A 214 -26.75 -5.31 -11.64
CA GLY A 214 -27.39 -6.37 -10.90
C GLY A 214 -27.16 -6.21 -9.40
N VAL A 215 -27.62 -7.18 -8.61
CA VAL A 215 -27.55 -7.16 -7.14
C VAL A 215 -27.09 -8.51 -6.57
N GLU A 216 -26.50 -9.36 -7.39
CA GLU A 216 -25.96 -10.64 -6.96
C GLU A 216 -24.58 -10.48 -6.33
N PHE A 217 -24.28 -11.30 -5.31
CA PHE A 217 -23.01 -11.43 -4.64
C PHE A 217 -22.86 -12.81 -3.98
N GLY A 218 -21.72 -13.08 -3.35
CA GLY A 218 -21.42 -14.40 -2.80
C GLY A 218 -21.30 -15.42 -3.94
N GLU A 219 -21.80 -16.62 -3.76
CA GLU A 219 -21.75 -17.69 -4.77
C GLU A 219 -22.38 -17.31 -6.11
N LYS A 220 -23.40 -16.44 -6.09
CA LYS A 220 -24.08 -15.93 -7.29
C LYS A 220 -23.39 -14.73 -7.93
N GLY A 221 -22.44 -14.11 -7.25
CA GLY A 221 -21.68 -12.99 -7.77
C GLY A 221 -20.56 -13.43 -8.70
N PHE A 222 -19.98 -12.46 -9.40
CA PHE A 222 -18.79 -12.66 -10.24
C PHE A 222 -17.64 -11.82 -9.70
N SER A 223 -16.39 -12.35 -9.81
CA SER A 223 -15.18 -11.63 -9.40
C SER A 223 -15.24 -11.13 -7.94
N GLU A 224 -14.98 -9.87 -7.67
CA GLU A 224 -14.94 -9.31 -6.30
C GLU A 224 -16.28 -9.39 -5.56
N ALA A 225 -17.41 -9.39 -6.24
CA ALA A 225 -18.71 -9.57 -5.62
C ALA A 225 -18.86 -10.95 -4.91
N LYS A 226 -18.04 -11.94 -5.30
CA LYS A 226 -18.03 -13.25 -4.64
C LYS A 226 -17.65 -13.17 -3.16
N TRP A 227 -16.75 -12.26 -2.78
CA TRP A 227 -16.17 -12.21 -1.44
C TRP A 227 -16.25 -10.84 -0.77
N ARG A 228 -16.11 -9.74 -1.53
CA ARG A 228 -15.93 -8.38 -0.96
C ARG A 228 -17.17 -7.90 -0.20
N THR A 229 -18.36 -8.23 -0.66
CA THR A 229 -19.64 -7.80 -0.06
C THR A 229 -19.83 -8.38 1.33
N GLN A 230 -19.33 -9.59 1.57
CA GLN A 230 -19.40 -10.25 2.87
C GLN A 230 -18.72 -9.42 3.97
N HIS A 231 -17.60 -8.76 3.67
CA HIS A 231 -16.96 -7.86 4.63
C HIS A 231 -17.86 -6.68 5.04
N SER A 232 -18.72 -6.18 4.13
CA SER A 232 -19.67 -5.11 4.47
C SER A 232 -20.87 -5.62 5.32
N ILE A 233 -21.19 -6.92 5.23
CA ILE A 233 -22.21 -7.56 6.06
C ILE A 233 -21.67 -7.78 7.48
N ASP A 234 -20.45 -8.28 7.62
CA ASP A 234 -19.94 -8.79 8.89
C ASP A 234 -19.20 -7.74 9.73
N ARG A 235 -18.66 -6.69 9.11
CA ARG A 235 -17.70 -5.77 9.70
C ARG A 235 -18.20 -4.34 9.65
N ASN A 236 -17.83 -3.53 10.67
CA ASN A 236 -18.13 -2.09 10.72
C ASN A 236 -16.86 -1.31 11.07
N GLY A 237 -16.19 -0.77 10.06
CA GLY A 237 -14.93 -0.05 10.21
C GLY A 237 -14.45 0.54 8.90
N ASP A 238 -13.27 1.15 8.93
CA ASP A 238 -12.53 1.51 7.73
C ASP A 238 -11.94 0.24 7.13
N LEU A 239 -12.64 -0.35 6.17
CA LEU A 239 -12.25 -1.64 5.58
C LEU A 239 -11.12 -1.54 4.55
N TYR A 240 -10.75 -0.31 4.14
CA TYR A 240 -9.72 -0.10 3.11
C TYR A 240 -8.86 1.15 3.37
N PRO A 241 -8.18 1.24 4.53
CA PRO A 241 -7.46 2.45 4.94
C PRO A 241 -6.17 2.69 4.14
N THR A 242 -5.65 1.67 3.47
CA THR A 242 -4.30 1.69 2.86
C THR A 242 -4.14 2.76 1.79
N HIS A 243 -5.14 2.96 0.92
CA HIS A 243 -5.10 3.99 -0.12
C HIS A 243 -5.09 5.43 0.43
N GLY A 244 -5.66 5.64 1.61
CA GLY A 244 -5.61 6.95 2.26
C GLY A 244 -4.36 7.14 3.12
N LEU A 245 -3.98 6.09 3.86
CA LEU A 245 -2.86 6.13 4.80
C LEU A 245 -1.50 5.95 4.13
N GLY A 246 -1.41 5.04 3.15
CA GLY A 246 -0.16 4.72 2.45
C GLY A 246 0.57 5.97 1.94
N PRO A 247 -0.09 6.82 1.13
CA PRO A 247 0.53 8.03 0.58
C PRO A 247 0.97 9.06 1.62
N VAL A 248 0.24 9.21 2.73
CA VAL A 248 0.60 10.19 3.77
C VAL A 248 1.62 9.66 4.77
N SER A 249 1.79 8.34 4.87
CA SER A 249 2.76 7.71 5.76
C SER A 249 4.21 8.14 5.47
N PRO A 250 4.71 8.12 4.23
CA PRO A 250 6.05 8.63 3.90
C PRO A 250 6.22 10.14 4.13
N MET A 251 5.15 10.93 4.00
CA MET A 251 5.20 12.38 4.27
C MET A 251 5.41 12.67 5.75
N LEU A 252 4.90 11.80 6.61
CA LEU A 252 4.99 11.91 8.07
C LEU A 252 6.07 10.99 8.67
N ASP A 253 6.86 10.33 7.84
CA ASP A 253 7.92 9.39 8.24
C ASP A 253 7.44 8.29 9.20
N ILE A 254 6.23 7.77 8.98
CA ILE A 254 5.68 6.68 9.78
C ILE A 254 6.60 5.45 9.67
N ASN A 255 6.91 4.82 10.82
CA ASN A 255 7.90 3.77 11.00
C ASN A 255 9.38 4.19 10.79
N ARG A 256 9.64 5.48 10.47
CA ARG A 256 10.97 6.03 10.13
C ARG A 256 11.12 7.46 10.68
N GLY A 257 11.21 7.59 12.00
CA GLY A 257 11.24 8.87 12.73
C GLY A 257 9.91 9.19 13.43
N ASN A 258 8.81 8.54 13.06
CA ASN A 258 7.49 8.76 13.61
C ASN A 258 6.68 7.45 13.67
N ARG A 259 5.55 7.45 14.38
CA ARG A 259 4.61 6.32 14.41
C ARG A 259 3.21 6.75 14.83
N MET A 260 2.22 5.95 14.51
CA MET A 260 0.86 6.10 15.03
C MET A 260 0.79 5.66 16.49
N LEU A 261 0.12 6.42 17.36
CA LEU A 261 -0.01 6.14 18.79
C LEU A 261 -1.37 5.52 19.14
N HIS A 262 -2.44 6.17 18.72
CA HIS A 262 -3.81 5.73 18.92
C HIS A 262 -4.72 6.31 17.83
N LEU A 263 -5.86 5.69 17.65
CA LEU A 263 -6.92 6.19 16.76
C LEU A 263 -8.29 6.16 17.43
N THR A 264 -9.19 6.99 16.89
CA THR A 264 -10.63 6.95 17.15
C THR A 264 -11.35 6.82 15.81
N SER A 265 -12.46 6.08 15.79
CA SER A 265 -13.27 5.91 14.57
C SER A 265 -14.75 6.00 14.89
N THR A 266 -15.48 6.63 13.99
CA THR A 266 -16.95 6.78 14.05
C THR A 266 -17.53 6.38 12.70
N ALA A 267 -18.61 5.61 12.73
CA ALA A 267 -19.34 5.15 11.53
C ALA A 267 -20.74 5.75 11.50
N THR A 268 -21.22 6.05 10.30
CA THR A 268 -22.63 6.34 10.05
C THR A 268 -23.47 5.07 10.08
N GLN A 269 -24.79 5.21 9.94
CA GLN A 269 -25.65 4.06 9.64
C GLN A 269 -25.34 3.51 8.24
N SER A 270 -25.63 2.22 8.03
CA SER A 270 -25.59 1.57 6.71
C SER A 270 -26.95 1.78 6.01
N ARG A 271 -26.95 2.41 4.85
CA ARG A 271 -28.16 2.68 4.04
C ARG A 271 -27.93 2.49 2.55
N GLY A 272 -26.72 2.82 2.08
CA GLY A 272 -26.40 2.90 0.65
C GLY A 272 -26.51 1.56 -0.08
N LEU A 273 -26.01 0.48 0.51
CA LEU A 273 -26.06 -0.85 -0.11
C LEU A 273 -27.50 -1.39 -0.17
N HIS A 274 -28.26 -1.26 0.91
CA HIS A 274 -29.68 -1.66 0.93
C HIS A 274 -30.48 -0.87 -0.14
N LYS A 275 -30.30 0.45 -0.17
CA LYS A 275 -30.97 1.28 -1.18
C LYS A 275 -30.61 0.85 -2.61
N TYR A 276 -29.34 0.56 -2.86
CA TYR A 276 -28.91 0.08 -4.19
C TYR A 276 -29.59 -1.21 -4.60
N ILE A 277 -29.72 -2.18 -3.68
CA ILE A 277 -30.40 -3.45 -3.92
C ILE A 277 -31.87 -3.23 -4.24
N VAL A 278 -32.56 -2.39 -3.45
CA VAL A 278 -33.99 -2.11 -3.66
C VAL A 278 -34.22 -1.37 -5.01
N ASP A 279 -33.37 -0.40 -5.33
CA ASP A 279 -33.49 0.38 -6.58
C ASP A 279 -33.24 -0.48 -7.83
N LYS A 280 -32.35 -1.45 -7.76
CA LYS A 280 -31.93 -2.26 -8.91
C LYS A 280 -32.60 -3.64 -8.98
N GLY A 281 -32.78 -4.28 -7.86
CA GLY A 281 -33.37 -5.62 -7.76
C GLY A 281 -34.83 -5.66 -7.33
N GLY A 282 -35.34 -4.55 -6.78
CA GLY A 282 -36.68 -4.46 -6.20
C GLY A 282 -36.70 -4.80 -4.71
N LYS A 283 -37.74 -4.32 -4.01
CA LYS A 283 -37.92 -4.52 -2.56
C LYS A 283 -38.11 -5.99 -2.16
N ASP A 284 -38.60 -6.80 -3.07
CA ASP A 284 -38.90 -8.22 -2.85
C ASP A 284 -37.71 -9.13 -3.21
N HIS A 285 -36.58 -8.57 -3.65
CA HIS A 285 -35.36 -9.32 -3.90
C HIS A 285 -34.81 -9.89 -2.60
N PRO A 286 -34.36 -11.18 -2.56
CA PRO A 286 -33.84 -11.81 -1.34
C PRO A 286 -32.73 -11.00 -0.65
N ASN A 287 -31.85 -10.37 -1.43
CA ASN A 287 -30.74 -9.57 -0.91
C ASN A 287 -31.21 -8.26 -0.25
N ALA A 288 -32.45 -7.79 -0.48
CA ALA A 288 -33.02 -6.63 0.19
C ALA A 288 -33.31 -6.87 1.69
N ALA A 289 -33.38 -8.13 2.12
CA ALA A 289 -33.55 -8.48 3.54
C ALA A 289 -32.23 -8.50 4.33
N ILE A 290 -31.08 -8.27 3.69
CA ILE A 290 -29.76 -8.35 4.34
C ILE A 290 -29.49 -7.09 5.15
N ASP A 291 -29.02 -7.30 6.38
CA ASP A 291 -28.55 -6.25 7.27
C ASP A 291 -27.05 -6.06 7.11
N PHE A 292 -26.63 -4.90 6.56
CA PHE A 292 -25.24 -4.54 6.39
C PHE A 292 -24.73 -3.81 7.62
N LYS A 293 -23.67 -4.32 8.26
CA LYS A 293 -23.07 -3.70 9.46
C LYS A 293 -22.15 -2.51 9.12
N CYS A 294 -21.49 -2.54 7.96
CA CYS A 294 -20.56 -1.49 7.59
C CYS A 294 -21.30 -0.16 7.37
N GLY A 295 -21.02 0.83 8.20
CA GLY A 295 -21.54 2.19 8.00
C GLY A 295 -21.14 2.72 6.63
N ASP A 296 -21.99 3.55 6.03
CA ASP A 296 -21.71 4.07 4.67
C ASP A 296 -20.45 4.94 4.66
N ILE A 297 -20.26 5.74 5.72
CA ILE A 297 -19.06 6.57 5.91
C ILE A 297 -18.44 6.23 7.26
N VAL A 298 -17.13 5.94 7.25
CA VAL A 298 -16.32 5.78 8.46
C VAL A 298 -15.24 6.85 8.47
N THR A 299 -15.17 7.61 9.56
CA THR A 299 -14.14 8.62 9.78
C THR A 299 -13.23 8.17 10.91
N THR A 300 -11.93 8.11 10.63
CA THR A 300 -10.88 7.71 11.58
C THR A 300 -9.91 8.86 11.79
N VAL A 301 -9.61 9.19 13.04
CA VAL A 301 -8.57 10.17 13.40
C VAL A 301 -7.46 9.45 14.15
N ILE A 302 -6.23 9.62 13.66
CA ILE A 302 -5.02 8.98 14.20
C ILE A 302 -4.12 10.06 14.78
N LYS A 303 -3.57 9.84 15.98
CA LYS A 303 -2.53 10.67 16.60
C LYS A 303 -1.16 10.05 16.40
N CYS A 304 -0.19 10.85 15.96
CA CYS A 304 1.19 10.44 15.75
C CYS A 304 2.12 10.88 16.88
N ALA A 305 3.28 10.21 17.00
CA ALA A 305 4.24 10.43 18.08
C ALA A 305 4.90 11.81 18.04
N GLN A 306 5.14 12.35 16.84
CA GLN A 306 5.70 13.69 16.64
C GLN A 306 4.65 14.81 16.71
N GLY A 307 3.42 14.51 17.17
CA GLY A 307 2.39 15.51 17.40
C GLY A 307 1.36 15.67 16.27
N GLN A 308 1.61 15.17 15.08
CA GLN A 308 0.71 15.27 13.93
C GLN A 308 -0.58 14.46 14.14
N THR A 309 -1.57 14.78 13.31
CA THR A 309 -2.80 14.00 13.18
C THR A 309 -2.99 13.55 11.73
N ILE A 310 -3.59 12.37 11.55
CA ILE A 310 -4.06 11.88 10.25
C ILE A 310 -5.56 11.67 10.35
N MET A 311 -6.31 12.14 9.36
CA MET A 311 -7.74 11.86 9.22
C MET A 311 -7.94 10.96 8.00
N LEU A 312 -8.62 9.82 8.20
CA LEU A 312 -9.00 8.92 7.12
C LEU A 312 -10.52 8.89 6.96
N SER A 313 -10.97 8.75 5.72
CA SER A 313 -12.39 8.61 5.39
C SER A 313 -12.60 7.42 4.46
N HIS A 314 -13.44 6.49 4.86
CA HIS A 314 -13.87 5.35 4.05
C HIS A 314 -15.33 5.54 3.63
N ASP A 315 -15.60 5.49 2.32
CA ASP A 315 -16.94 5.57 1.74
C ASP A 315 -16.96 4.75 0.44
N THR A 316 -17.50 3.53 0.53
CA THR A 316 -17.58 2.60 -0.60
C THR A 316 -19.00 2.12 -0.88
N ASN A 317 -19.99 2.69 -0.17
CA ASN A 317 -21.39 2.27 -0.18
C ASN A 317 -22.32 3.35 -0.73
N SER A 318 -21.81 4.55 -1.00
CA SER A 318 -22.61 5.71 -1.39
C SER A 318 -22.36 6.14 -2.84
N PRO A 319 -23.34 6.77 -3.51
CA PRO A 319 -23.13 7.33 -4.84
C PRO A 319 -22.21 8.56 -4.76
N ARG A 320 -21.07 8.49 -5.41
CA ARG A 320 -20.10 9.58 -5.42
C ARG A 320 -19.10 9.48 -6.57
N PRO A 321 -18.48 10.59 -7.02
CA PRO A 321 -17.23 10.54 -7.76
C PRO A 321 -16.09 9.97 -6.92
N TYR A 322 -15.10 9.37 -7.57
CA TYR A 322 -13.87 8.89 -6.93
C TYR A 322 -13.08 10.05 -6.30
N SER A 323 -12.70 9.87 -5.05
CA SER A 323 -11.77 10.77 -4.35
C SER A 323 -10.97 9.99 -3.31
N LEU A 324 -9.73 10.41 -3.09
CA LEU A 324 -8.89 9.97 -1.97
C LEU A 324 -8.79 11.05 -0.88
N ASN A 325 -9.41 12.20 -1.12
CA ASN A 325 -9.57 13.32 -0.18
C ASN A 325 -8.25 13.77 0.48
N PHE A 326 -7.16 13.81 -0.31
CA PHE A 326 -5.86 14.15 0.22
C PHE A 326 -5.75 15.61 0.63
N ARG A 327 -5.15 15.81 1.80
CA ARG A 327 -4.71 17.11 2.32
C ARG A 327 -3.39 16.95 3.02
N VAL A 328 -2.50 17.91 2.84
CA VAL A 328 -1.26 18.08 3.60
C VAL A 328 -1.23 19.49 4.15
N GLN A 329 -1.03 19.64 5.44
CA GLN A 329 -0.99 20.94 6.10
C GLN A 329 0.14 21.01 7.12
N GLY A 330 0.92 22.05 7.03
CA GLY A 330 2.01 22.38 7.95
C GLY A 330 1.95 23.82 8.43
N THR A 331 3.03 24.27 9.04
CA THR A 331 3.14 25.63 9.61
C THR A 331 3.29 26.72 8.55
N GLN A 332 3.65 26.37 7.31
CA GLN A 332 3.91 27.33 6.23
C GLN A 332 3.04 27.11 5.00
N GLY A 333 2.13 26.11 4.99
CA GLY A 333 1.33 25.89 3.82
C GLY A 333 0.31 24.78 3.97
N ILE A 334 -0.57 24.71 2.97
CA ILE A 334 -1.61 23.70 2.86
C ILE A 334 -1.86 23.36 1.39
N TRP A 335 -2.02 22.06 1.11
CA TRP A 335 -2.49 21.53 -0.16
C TRP A 335 -3.75 20.70 0.07
N GLN A 336 -4.71 20.80 -0.87
CA GLN A 336 -5.97 20.09 -0.80
C GLN A 336 -6.37 19.59 -2.19
N LYS A 337 -6.34 18.28 -2.38
CA LYS A 337 -6.53 17.64 -3.68
C LYS A 337 -7.91 17.85 -4.29
N ASP A 338 -8.97 17.63 -3.53
CA ASP A 338 -10.34 17.71 -4.06
C ASP A 338 -10.72 19.13 -4.45
N ALA A 339 -10.13 20.13 -3.82
CA ALA A 339 -10.26 21.54 -4.20
C ALA A 339 -9.24 21.98 -5.26
N ARG A 340 -8.31 21.11 -5.67
CA ARG A 340 -7.20 21.41 -6.60
C ARG A 340 -6.45 22.67 -6.22
N SER A 341 -6.23 22.88 -4.92
CA SER A 341 -5.81 24.16 -4.39
C SER A 341 -4.63 24.00 -3.42
N ILE A 342 -3.76 25.00 -3.45
CA ILE A 342 -2.58 25.11 -2.61
C ILE A 342 -2.43 26.54 -2.09
N TYR A 343 -1.81 26.67 -0.91
CA TYR A 343 -1.32 27.95 -0.39
C TYR A 343 0.00 27.69 0.34
N ILE A 344 1.02 28.46 -0.01
CA ILE A 344 2.34 28.43 0.65
C ILE A 344 2.69 29.85 1.07
N GLU A 345 2.86 30.07 2.37
CA GLU A 345 3.22 31.38 2.94
C GLU A 345 4.53 31.88 2.35
N GLY A 346 4.55 33.13 1.90
CA GLY A 346 5.71 33.76 1.28
C GLY A 346 6.04 33.31 -0.15
N VAL A 347 5.28 32.35 -0.71
CA VAL A 347 5.41 31.86 -2.09
C VAL A 347 4.15 32.16 -2.92
N SER A 348 2.98 31.89 -2.36
CA SER A 348 1.69 32.23 -3.00
C SER A 348 1.57 33.73 -3.23
N LYS A 349 0.98 34.11 -4.39
CA LYS A 349 0.96 35.50 -4.88
C LYS A 349 0.19 36.45 -3.96
N GLU A 350 -0.90 35.97 -3.38
CA GLU A 350 -1.74 36.76 -2.51
C GLU A 350 -1.96 36.06 -1.17
N GLU A 351 -1.82 36.80 -0.08
CA GLU A 351 -2.10 36.30 1.27
C GLU A 351 -3.59 35.90 1.40
N HIS A 352 -3.84 34.82 2.14
CA HIS A 352 -5.18 34.30 2.42
C HIS A 352 -6.00 33.86 1.18
N ARG A 353 -5.35 33.61 0.03
CA ARG A 353 -6.00 33.12 -1.18
C ARG A 353 -5.45 31.80 -1.65
N TRP A 354 -6.36 30.91 -2.01
CA TRP A 354 -6.02 29.67 -2.68
C TRP A 354 -5.50 29.91 -4.09
N GLU A 355 -4.49 29.17 -4.48
CA GLU A 355 -3.99 29.08 -5.84
C GLU A 355 -4.28 27.71 -6.44
N GLU A 356 -4.33 27.61 -7.76
CA GLU A 356 -4.42 26.34 -8.46
C GLU A 356 -3.15 25.52 -8.27
N GLU A 357 -3.31 24.21 -8.02
CA GLU A 357 -2.18 23.31 -7.72
C GLU A 357 -1.26 23.04 -8.92
N ASP A 358 -1.77 23.18 -10.16
CA ASP A 358 -1.13 22.65 -11.37
C ASP A 358 0.31 23.14 -11.58
N GLN A 359 0.58 24.43 -11.36
CA GLN A 359 1.93 25.00 -11.50
C GLN A 359 2.90 24.41 -10.48
N TYR A 360 2.46 24.25 -9.22
CA TYR A 360 3.28 23.67 -8.17
C TYR A 360 3.55 22.18 -8.44
N LEU A 361 2.55 21.42 -8.83
CA LEU A 361 2.73 20.00 -9.14
C LEU A 361 3.68 19.78 -10.32
N ALA A 362 3.62 20.63 -11.33
CA ALA A 362 4.55 20.57 -12.48
C ALA A 362 5.98 20.96 -12.11
N GLU A 363 6.17 22.03 -11.31
CA GLU A 363 7.50 22.49 -10.87
C GLU A 363 8.16 21.45 -9.96
N TYR A 364 7.40 20.90 -9.01
CA TYR A 364 7.87 19.95 -8.01
C TYR A 364 7.62 18.48 -8.38
N ASP A 365 7.31 18.22 -9.65
CA ASP A 365 7.14 16.83 -10.12
C ASP A 365 8.32 15.95 -9.72
N HIS A 366 8.02 14.75 -9.22
CA HIS A 366 9.05 13.89 -8.61
C HIS A 366 10.05 13.39 -9.66
N PRO A 367 11.37 13.35 -9.37
CA PRO A 367 12.39 12.88 -10.31
C PRO A 367 12.10 11.47 -10.86
N LEU A 368 11.52 10.60 -10.05
CA LEU A 368 11.11 9.26 -10.46
C LEU A 368 10.09 9.29 -11.61
N TRP A 369 9.07 10.17 -11.53
CA TRP A 369 8.09 10.35 -12.59
C TRP A 369 8.72 10.95 -13.85
N LYS A 370 9.53 11.98 -13.70
CA LYS A 370 10.25 12.58 -14.85
C LYS A 370 11.12 11.56 -15.59
N ARG A 371 11.69 10.61 -14.86
CA ARG A 371 12.56 9.57 -15.44
C ARG A 371 11.81 8.48 -16.16
N PHE A 372 10.64 8.07 -15.67
CA PHE A 372 9.94 6.87 -16.13
C PHE A 372 8.55 7.16 -16.71
N GLU A 373 8.22 8.40 -17.01
CA GLU A 373 6.90 8.83 -17.52
C GLU A 373 6.45 7.97 -18.71
N ASP A 374 7.29 7.85 -19.74
CA ASP A 374 6.99 7.09 -20.97
C ASP A 374 6.73 5.60 -20.68
N GLN A 375 7.40 5.03 -19.68
CA GLN A 375 7.25 3.62 -19.31
C GLN A 375 6.02 3.38 -18.42
N ALA A 376 5.66 4.38 -17.64
CA ALA A 376 4.49 4.34 -16.76
C ALA A 376 3.18 4.58 -17.53
N GLU A 377 3.24 5.27 -18.68
CA GLU A 377 2.06 5.52 -19.52
C GLU A 377 1.40 4.19 -19.94
N GLY A 378 0.08 4.10 -19.75
CA GLY A 378 -0.71 2.90 -20.08
C GLY A 378 -0.47 1.69 -19.17
N SER A 379 0.33 1.81 -18.10
CA SER A 379 0.62 0.70 -17.19
C SER A 379 -0.43 0.48 -16.09
N GLY A 380 -1.56 1.20 -16.11
CA GLY A 380 -2.66 1.06 -15.16
C GLY A 380 -2.67 2.10 -14.05
N HIS A 381 -3.88 2.38 -13.57
CA HIS A 381 -4.13 3.36 -12.50
C HIS A 381 -3.33 4.66 -12.68
N GLY A 382 -3.27 5.18 -13.92
CA GLY A 382 -2.52 6.41 -14.22
C GLY A 382 -0.99 6.26 -14.08
N GLY A 383 -0.45 5.05 -14.26
CA GLY A 383 0.99 4.77 -14.21
C GLY A 383 1.49 4.22 -12.87
N MET A 384 0.69 4.28 -11.81
CA MET A 384 1.10 3.87 -10.46
C MET A 384 1.55 2.41 -10.38
N ASP A 385 0.89 1.52 -11.14
CA ASP A 385 1.18 0.08 -11.12
C ASP A 385 2.57 -0.26 -11.66
N PHE A 386 3.07 0.53 -12.62
CA PHE A 386 4.45 0.41 -13.10
C PHE A 386 5.46 0.59 -11.96
N PHE A 387 5.31 1.65 -11.19
CA PHE A 387 6.28 1.98 -10.14
C PHE A 387 6.27 0.96 -9.00
N ILE A 388 5.09 0.57 -8.52
CA ILE A 388 5.02 -0.39 -7.40
C ILE A 388 5.54 -1.78 -7.81
N LEU A 389 5.24 -2.25 -9.03
CA LEU A 389 5.78 -3.51 -9.54
C LEU A 389 7.29 -3.43 -9.75
N ARG A 390 7.78 -2.34 -10.34
CA ARG A 390 9.21 -2.09 -10.52
C ARG A 390 9.94 -2.13 -9.18
N ALA A 391 9.42 -1.42 -8.17
CA ALA A 391 10.01 -1.42 -6.83
C ALA A 391 10.09 -2.84 -6.23
N PHE A 392 9.05 -3.64 -6.41
CA PHE A 392 9.05 -5.04 -5.97
C PHE A 392 10.09 -5.88 -6.72
N ILE A 393 10.19 -5.74 -8.04
CA ILE A 393 11.20 -6.44 -8.85
C ILE A 393 12.62 -6.04 -8.42
N GLU A 394 12.90 -4.76 -8.21
CA GLU A 394 14.20 -4.29 -7.73
C GLU A 394 14.52 -4.82 -6.32
N ALA A 395 13.51 -4.90 -5.42
CA ALA A 395 13.68 -5.53 -4.12
C ALA A 395 14.04 -7.03 -4.24
N LEU A 396 13.42 -7.78 -5.17
CA LEU A 396 13.77 -9.17 -5.46
C LEU A 396 15.19 -9.32 -6.03
N LYS A 397 15.73 -8.30 -6.70
CA LYS A 397 17.12 -8.24 -7.15
C LYS A 397 18.12 -7.92 -6.05
N GLY A 398 17.66 -7.48 -4.89
CA GLY A 398 18.48 -7.18 -3.72
C GLY A 398 18.48 -5.71 -3.28
N ALA A 399 17.61 -4.86 -3.85
CA ALA A 399 17.34 -3.53 -3.29
C ALA A 399 16.53 -3.62 -1.99
N GLU A 400 16.51 -2.57 -1.19
CA GLU A 400 15.68 -2.49 0.00
C GLU A 400 14.20 -2.36 -0.39
N PRO A 401 13.28 -3.15 0.23
CA PRO A 401 11.84 -3.02 -0.02
C PRO A 401 11.33 -1.70 0.55
N ILE A 402 10.79 -0.85 -0.33
CA ILE A 402 10.41 0.53 0.01
C ILE A 402 9.13 0.68 0.84
N LEU A 403 8.25 -0.30 0.79
CA LEU A 403 7.04 -0.45 1.61
C LEU A 403 7.12 -1.81 2.31
N ASP A 404 7.90 -1.87 3.37
CA ASP A 404 8.28 -3.11 4.05
C ASP A 404 7.15 -3.72 4.91
N VAL A 405 7.48 -4.76 5.65
CA VAL A 405 6.52 -5.47 6.51
C VAL A 405 5.97 -4.58 7.64
N TYR A 406 6.74 -3.58 8.10
CA TYR A 406 6.26 -2.65 9.12
C TYR A 406 5.21 -1.71 8.54
N ASP A 407 5.38 -1.30 7.28
CA ASP A 407 4.40 -0.49 6.55
C ASP A 407 3.15 -1.32 6.27
N ALA A 408 3.31 -2.57 5.82
CA ALA A 408 2.22 -3.50 5.60
C ALA A 408 1.36 -3.70 6.87
N ALA A 409 2.00 -3.92 8.01
CA ALA A 409 1.32 -4.09 9.29
C ALA A 409 0.66 -2.79 9.79
N SER A 410 1.38 -1.66 9.69
CA SER A 410 0.88 -0.35 10.16
C SER A 410 -0.30 0.16 9.33
N MET A 411 -0.31 -0.05 8.03
CA MET A 411 -1.42 0.33 7.15
C MET A 411 -2.63 -0.58 7.36
N SER A 412 -2.41 -1.90 7.46
CA SER A 412 -3.49 -2.88 7.56
C SER A 412 -4.19 -2.86 8.92
N VAL A 413 -3.46 -2.58 10.01
CA VAL A 413 -4.01 -2.62 11.38
C VAL A 413 -5.10 -1.59 11.64
N VAL A 414 -5.18 -0.54 10.83
CA VAL A 414 -6.22 0.50 10.99
C VAL A 414 -7.62 -0.10 10.84
N SER A 415 -7.84 -1.05 9.93
CA SER A 415 -9.13 -1.72 9.77
C SER A 415 -9.62 -2.35 11.09
N PRO A 416 -8.97 -3.35 11.70
CA PRO A 416 -9.45 -3.97 12.92
C PRO A 416 -9.47 -3.03 14.13
N LEU A 417 -8.61 -2.01 14.16
CA LEU A 417 -8.62 -1.02 15.24
C LEU A 417 -9.78 -0.01 15.08
N SER A 418 -10.14 0.37 13.85
CA SER A 418 -11.32 1.20 13.58
C SER A 418 -12.60 0.49 14.00
N GLU A 419 -12.76 -0.79 13.67
CA GLU A 419 -13.86 -1.63 14.12
C GLU A 419 -13.93 -1.71 15.66
N LYS A 420 -12.78 -1.88 16.30
CA LYS A 420 -12.69 -1.88 17.77
C LYS A 420 -13.10 -0.55 18.36
N SER A 421 -12.65 0.57 17.81
CA SER A 421 -13.02 1.91 18.27
C SER A 421 -14.51 2.15 18.17
N ILE A 422 -15.13 1.86 17.01
CA ILE A 422 -16.57 1.98 16.78
C ILE A 422 -17.36 1.14 17.78
N ARG A 423 -16.99 -0.13 17.98
CA ARG A 423 -17.65 -1.03 18.94
C ARG A 423 -17.57 -0.53 20.38
N LEU A 424 -16.52 0.23 20.72
CA LEU A 424 -16.34 0.84 22.04
C LEU A 424 -16.92 2.27 22.12
N GLY A 425 -17.86 2.64 21.24
CA GLY A 425 -18.49 3.96 21.23
C GLY A 425 -17.54 5.08 20.79
N SER A 426 -16.68 4.81 19.81
CA SER A 426 -15.67 5.72 19.28
C SER A 426 -14.54 6.04 20.27
N ALA A 427 -14.27 5.14 21.21
CA ALA A 427 -13.18 5.32 22.16
C ALA A 427 -11.81 5.22 21.48
N ALA A 428 -10.82 5.89 22.05
CA ALA A 428 -9.43 5.82 21.59
C ALA A 428 -8.86 4.40 21.76
N VAL A 429 -8.28 3.87 20.69
CA VAL A 429 -7.63 2.54 20.67
C VAL A 429 -6.17 2.70 20.34
N LYS A 430 -5.30 2.08 21.16
CA LYS A 430 -3.84 2.12 20.96
C LYS A 430 -3.44 1.40 19.68
N VAL A 431 -2.57 2.01 18.88
CA VAL A 431 -1.92 1.39 17.74
C VAL A 431 -0.65 0.69 18.22
N PRO A 432 -0.43 -0.61 17.88
CA PRO A 432 0.80 -1.32 18.22
C PRO A 432 2.03 -0.67 17.58
N ASP A 433 3.18 -0.82 18.24
CA ASP A 433 4.47 -0.49 17.67
C ASP A 433 5.08 -1.75 17.03
N PHE A 434 4.82 -1.94 15.75
CA PHE A 434 5.32 -3.10 15.00
C PHE A 434 6.84 -3.10 14.84
N THR A 435 7.47 -1.92 14.91
CA THR A 435 8.92 -1.77 14.82
C THR A 435 9.65 -2.08 16.14
N ARG A 436 8.92 -2.23 17.25
CA ARG A 436 9.47 -2.41 18.60
C ARG A 436 10.49 -1.34 18.98
N GLY A 437 10.20 -0.08 18.58
CA GLY A 437 11.05 1.08 18.86
C GLY A 437 12.05 1.42 17.78
N LYS A 438 12.32 0.54 16.80
CA LYS A 438 13.26 0.80 15.68
C LYS A 438 12.86 2.02 14.84
N TRP A 439 11.57 2.40 14.83
CA TRP A 439 11.09 3.59 14.12
C TRP A 439 11.86 4.88 14.46
N LYS A 440 12.52 4.95 15.61
CA LYS A 440 13.30 6.12 16.04
C LYS A 440 14.59 6.30 15.24
N ASP A 441 15.16 5.17 14.81
CA ASP A 441 16.47 5.11 14.17
C ASP A 441 16.38 4.77 12.68
N ASN A 442 15.23 4.27 12.22
CA ASN A 442 15.00 3.96 10.81
C ASN A 442 14.99 5.25 9.99
N ALA A 443 15.73 5.26 8.88
CA ALA A 443 15.73 6.37 7.92
C ALA A 443 14.55 6.26 6.93
N PRO A 444 14.00 7.39 6.45
CA PRO A 444 13.07 7.41 5.33
C PRO A 444 13.72 6.81 4.07
N ILE A 445 12.96 5.95 3.36
CA ILE A 445 13.44 5.28 2.14
C ILE A 445 12.54 5.58 0.92
N PHE A 446 11.23 5.75 1.14
CA PHE A 446 10.28 6.01 0.06
C PHE A 446 10.46 7.41 -0.54
N GLY A 447 10.59 7.49 -1.87
CA GLY A 447 10.74 8.75 -2.58
C GLY A 447 12.01 9.53 -2.24
N THR A 448 13.06 8.87 -1.72
CA THR A 448 14.35 9.51 -1.40
C THR A 448 15.37 9.40 -2.52
N ASN A 449 15.08 8.60 -3.54
CA ASN A 449 15.94 8.43 -4.71
C ASN A 449 15.11 8.46 -6.00
N ASP A 450 15.78 8.46 -7.14
CA ASP A 450 15.19 8.51 -8.48
C ASP A 450 15.18 7.14 -9.21
N TYR A 451 15.36 6.05 -8.47
CA TYR A 451 15.46 4.69 -9.02
C TYR A 451 14.24 3.82 -8.72
N ILE A 452 13.64 3.98 -7.54
CA ILE A 452 12.51 3.18 -7.04
C ILE A 452 11.51 4.04 -6.29
#